data_8035bdd913a73f199523270b2dd45af6
#
_entry.id   8035bdd913a73f199523270b2dd45af6
#
_cell.length_a   1.000
_cell.length_b   1.000
_cell.length_c   1.000
_cell.angle_alpha   90.00
_cell.angle_beta   90.00
_cell.angle_gamma   90.00
#
_symmetry.space_group_name_H-M   'P 1'
#
loop_
_entity.id
_entity.type
_entity.pdbx_description
1 polymer ?
#
loop_
_entity_poly.entity_id
_entity_poly.type
_entity_poly.pdbx_seq_one_letter_code
_entity_poly.pdbx_strand_id
1 'polypeptide(L)'
;RAIITHGHSDHARPGHGAVLATEDTLAIMRLRLGQGAFVQAQPLAYGETLRVKDVTVRLVPAGHILGSAQVVIEYQGRRAVISGDYKRRRDPTCAGFEPVPYELFVTEATFGLPVYRHEPDSGEIAKLLRSLRDFPERTHQLGVYGLGKCQRLIALLREAGYDRPIWLHGAL
;
A
#
# COMPACT_ATOMS: atom_id res chain seq x y z
N ARG A 1 4.13 -11.20 18.93
CA ARG A 1 4.43 -10.04 18.07
C ARG A 1 3.96 -10.35 16.66
N ALA A 2 3.29 -9.41 15.99
CA ALA A 2 2.92 -9.49 14.58
C ALA A 2 3.80 -8.55 13.75
N ILE A 3 4.11 -8.94 12.51
CA ILE A 3 4.69 -8.05 11.50
C ILE A 3 3.55 -7.70 10.54
N ILE A 4 3.26 -6.41 10.38
CA ILE A 4 2.17 -5.93 9.54
C ILE A 4 2.77 -5.37 8.25
N THR A 5 2.36 -5.92 7.11
CA THR A 5 2.86 -5.52 5.80
C THR A 5 2.31 -4.18 5.33
N HIS A 6 1.04 -3.89 5.62
CA HIS A 6 0.38 -2.63 5.24
C HIS A 6 -0.95 -2.42 5.98
N GLY A 7 -1.53 -1.22 5.87
CA GLY A 7 -2.66 -0.76 6.68
C GLY A 7 -4.07 -1.14 6.21
N HIS A 8 -4.27 -2.03 5.24
CA HIS A 8 -5.61 -2.54 4.92
C HIS A 8 -6.16 -3.45 6.02
N SER A 9 -7.48 -3.47 6.20
CA SER A 9 -8.14 -4.10 7.36
C SER A 9 -8.04 -5.62 7.43
N ASP A 10 -7.80 -6.27 6.33
CA ASP A 10 -7.56 -7.71 6.22
C ASP A 10 -6.14 -8.10 6.65
N HIS A 11 -5.20 -7.17 6.59
CA HIS A 11 -3.80 -7.32 7.03
C HIS A 11 -3.52 -6.66 8.39
N ALA A 12 -4.12 -5.51 8.67
CA ALA A 12 -3.89 -4.72 9.87
C ALA A 12 -5.10 -4.82 10.82
N ARG A 13 -5.20 -5.94 11.55
CA ARG A 13 -6.28 -6.16 12.52
C ARG A 13 -5.91 -5.60 13.89
N PRO A 14 -6.91 -5.17 14.71
CA PRO A 14 -6.68 -4.74 16.08
C PRO A 14 -6.36 -5.90 17.03
N GLY A 15 -5.95 -5.57 18.26
CA GLY A 15 -5.80 -6.54 19.36
C GLY A 15 -4.44 -7.23 19.43
N HIS A 16 -3.45 -6.80 18.67
CA HIS A 16 -2.09 -7.31 18.80
C HIS A 16 -1.38 -6.74 20.04
N GLY A 17 -0.74 -7.61 20.84
CA GLY A 17 0.08 -7.16 21.96
C GLY A 17 1.31 -6.35 21.53
N ALA A 18 1.95 -6.73 20.43
CA ALA A 18 3.08 -6.00 19.87
C ALA A 18 3.09 -6.10 18.33
N VAL A 19 3.35 -4.98 17.66
CA VAL A 19 3.37 -4.86 16.20
C VAL A 19 4.73 -4.33 15.75
N LEU A 20 5.28 -4.91 14.68
CA LEU A 20 6.40 -4.39 13.88
C LEU A 20 5.87 -4.00 12.50
N ALA A 21 6.10 -2.77 12.08
CA ALA A 21 5.73 -2.28 10.75
C ALA A 21 6.50 -0.99 10.43
N THR A 22 6.33 -0.46 9.21
CA THR A 22 6.79 0.91 8.90
C THR A 22 6.03 1.94 9.74
N GLU A 23 6.63 3.10 10.00
CA GLU A 23 5.95 4.18 10.75
C GLU A 23 4.63 4.59 10.10
N ASP A 24 4.61 4.71 8.75
CA ASP A 24 3.39 5.05 8.02
C ASP A 24 2.27 4.00 8.22
N THR A 25 2.61 2.72 8.18
CA THR A 25 1.63 1.64 8.46
C THR A 25 1.12 1.73 9.90
N LEU A 26 1.99 1.99 10.88
CA LEU A 26 1.59 2.18 12.28
C LEU A 26 0.69 3.41 12.44
N ALA A 27 0.99 4.52 11.76
CA ALA A 27 0.16 5.73 11.78
C ALA A 27 -1.23 5.46 11.18
N ILE A 28 -1.31 4.78 10.05
CA ILE A 28 -2.58 4.36 9.43
C ILE A 28 -3.38 3.47 10.37
N MET A 29 -2.73 2.50 11.05
CA MET A 29 -3.41 1.64 12.02
C MET A 29 -3.98 2.44 13.18
N ARG A 30 -3.22 3.39 13.76
CA ARG A 30 -3.71 4.27 14.84
C ARG A 30 -4.92 5.10 14.39
N LEU A 31 -4.83 5.67 13.19
CA LEU A 31 -5.90 6.50 12.64
C LEU A 31 -7.20 5.69 12.42
N ARG A 32 -7.09 4.48 11.89
CA ARG A 32 -8.26 3.68 11.50
C ARG A 32 -8.83 2.82 12.61
N LEU A 33 -8.00 2.34 13.53
CA LEU A 33 -8.38 1.40 14.59
C LEU A 33 -8.39 2.05 15.98
N GLY A 34 -7.95 3.30 16.11
CA GLY A 34 -7.92 4.04 17.36
C GLY A 34 -6.95 3.46 18.40
N GLN A 35 -7.25 3.69 19.66
CA GLN A 35 -6.42 3.27 20.81
C GLN A 35 -6.24 1.74 20.91
N GLY A 36 -7.15 0.96 20.35
CA GLY A 36 -7.10 -0.50 20.36
C GLY A 36 -6.27 -1.13 19.24
N ALA A 37 -5.59 -0.35 18.42
CA ALA A 37 -4.82 -0.85 17.29
C ALA A 37 -3.76 -1.89 17.72
N PHE A 38 -3.02 -1.58 18.76
CA PHE A 38 -1.99 -2.45 19.36
C PHE A 38 -1.57 -1.92 20.75
N VAL A 39 -0.99 -2.77 21.60
CA VAL A 39 -0.46 -2.35 22.91
C VAL A 39 0.92 -1.71 22.74
N GLN A 40 1.79 -2.35 21.95
CA GLN A 40 3.15 -1.87 21.70
C GLN A 40 3.41 -1.82 20.19
N ALA A 41 4.12 -0.79 19.75
CA ALA A 41 4.57 -0.66 18.39
C ALA A 41 6.09 -0.55 18.32
N GLN A 42 6.67 -1.22 17.34
CA GLN A 42 8.06 -1.07 16.97
C GLN A 42 8.12 -0.64 15.51
N PRO A 43 8.42 0.63 15.22
CA PRO A 43 8.69 1.05 13.86
C PRO A 43 9.99 0.41 13.35
N LEU A 44 10.02 0.12 12.05
CA LEU A 44 11.22 -0.33 11.34
C LEU A 44 11.23 0.37 9.97
N ALA A 45 12.25 1.16 9.72
CA ALA A 45 12.39 1.86 8.44
C ALA A 45 12.70 0.89 7.30
N TYR A 46 12.38 1.28 6.06
CA TYR A 46 12.79 0.50 4.90
C TYR A 46 14.32 0.36 4.86
N GLY A 47 14.77 -0.86 4.58
CA GLY A 47 16.20 -1.21 4.54
C GLY A 47 16.84 -1.44 5.91
N GLU A 48 16.23 -0.95 7.00
CA GLU A 48 16.71 -1.20 8.34
C GLU A 48 16.59 -2.68 8.72
N THR A 49 17.57 -3.17 9.43
CA THR A 49 17.67 -4.58 9.85
C THR A 49 17.38 -4.73 11.32
N LEU A 50 16.43 -5.59 11.66
CA LEU A 50 16.13 -6.01 13.03
C LEU A 50 16.58 -7.46 13.23
N ARG A 51 17.43 -7.69 14.22
CA ARG A 51 17.81 -9.05 14.62
C ARG A 51 16.92 -9.56 15.74
N VAL A 52 16.33 -10.73 15.52
CA VAL A 52 15.51 -11.45 16.50
C VAL A 52 16.11 -12.83 16.70
N LYS A 53 16.91 -13.03 17.76
CA LYS A 53 17.76 -14.21 17.97
C LYS A 53 18.69 -14.40 16.76
N ASP A 54 18.56 -15.52 16.05
CA ASP A 54 19.38 -15.89 14.91
C ASP A 54 18.75 -15.48 13.57
N VAL A 55 17.56 -14.86 13.60
CA VAL A 55 16.82 -14.42 12.43
C VAL A 55 17.00 -12.91 12.21
N THR A 56 17.22 -12.52 11.00
CA THR A 56 17.25 -11.13 10.58
C THR A 56 15.94 -10.81 9.86
N VAL A 57 15.33 -9.69 10.22
CA VAL A 57 14.11 -9.17 9.59
C VAL A 57 14.39 -7.79 9.01
N ARG A 58 13.95 -7.54 7.79
CA ARG A 58 14.05 -6.25 7.11
C ARG A 58 12.74 -5.96 6.36
N LEU A 59 12.33 -4.70 6.32
CA LEU A 59 11.20 -4.24 5.51
C LEU A 59 11.71 -3.59 4.23
N VAL A 60 11.05 -3.89 3.11
CA VAL A 60 11.39 -3.39 1.78
C VAL A 60 10.11 -2.89 1.12
N PRO A 61 10.12 -1.78 0.36
CA PRO A 61 8.92 -1.24 -0.26
C PRO A 61 8.15 -2.26 -1.12
N ALA A 62 6.84 -2.33 -0.92
CA ALA A 62 5.94 -3.19 -1.70
C ALA A 62 5.19 -2.46 -2.82
N GLY A 63 5.18 -1.12 -2.85
CA GLY A 63 4.57 -0.32 -3.90
C GLY A 63 3.05 -0.30 -3.89
N HIS A 64 2.40 -0.82 -2.85
CA HIS A 64 0.95 -1.04 -2.83
C HIS A 64 0.18 0.18 -2.33
N ILE A 65 0.48 0.63 -1.12
CA ILE A 65 -0.03 1.86 -0.48
C ILE A 65 1.07 2.49 0.37
N LEU A 66 0.83 3.69 0.92
CA LEU A 66 1.73 4.34 1.86
C LEU A 66 2.12 3.39 3.00
N GLY A 67 3.42 3.25 3.25
CA GLY A 67 3.98 2.39 4.27
C GLY A 67 3.99 0.89 3.95
N SER A 68 3.44 0.44 2.81
CA SER A 68 3.40 -0.98 2.45
C SER A 68 4.77 -1.60 2.28
N ALA A 69 5.00 -2.76 2.90
CA ALA A 69 6.29 -3.42 2.94
C ALA A 69 6.21 -4.91 2.61
N GLN A 70 7.20 -5.39 1.88
CA GLN A 70 7.60 -6.78 1.86
C GLN A 70 8.39 -7.10 3.12
N VAL A 71 8.19 -8.27 3.70
CA VAL A 71 8.95 -8.74 4.86
C VAL A 71 10.03 -9.71 4.38
N VAL A 72 11.29 -9.30 4.54
CA VAL A 72 12.46 -10.12 4.22
C VAL A 72 12.96 -10.77 5.49
N ILE A 73 13.06 -12.08 5.50
CA ILE A 73 13.53 -12.90 6.63
C ILE A 73 14.77 -13.65 6.18
N GLU A 74 15.86 -13.51 6.94
CA GLU A 74 17.10 -14.22 6.66
C GLU A 74 17.49 -15.10 7.86
N TYR A 75 17.81 -16.35 7.57
CA TYR A 75 18.26 -17.35 8.54
C TYR A 75 19.24 -18.33 7.89
N GLN A 76 20.41 -18.51 8.51
CA GLN A 76 21.46 -19.45 8.03
C GLN A 76 21.79 -19.30 6.53
N GLY A 77 21.88 -18.05 6.05
CA GLY A 77 22.21 -17.74 4.66
C GLY A 77 21.07 -17.95 3.66
N ARG A 78 19.88 -18.35 4.12
CA ARG A 78 18.67 -18.48 3.29
C ARG A 78 17.75 -17.28 3.49
N ARG A 79 17.06 -16.89 2.43
CA ARG A 79 16.14 -15.72 2.43
C ARG A 79 14.75 -16.12 2.00
N ALA A 80 13.78 -15.81 2.86
CA ALA A 80 12.36 -15.85 2.53
C ALA A 80 11.82 -14.41 2.40
N VAL A 81 10.97 -14.17 1.41
CA VAL A 81 10.28 -12.90 1.21
C VAL A 81 8.78 -13.14 1.25
N ILE A 82 8.07 -12.42 2.13
CA ILE A 82 6.61 -12.37 2.19
C ILE A 82 6.19 -11.03 1.60
N SER A 83 5.53 -11.05 0.44
CA SER A 83 5.24 -9.83 -0.31
C SER A 83 4.24 -8.90 0.39
N GLY A 84 3.31 -9.45 1.19
CA GLY A 84 2.05 -8.75 1.43
C GLY A 84 1.36 -8.46 0.10
N ASP A 85 0.46 -7.48 0.07
CA ASP A 85 -0.03 -6.96 -1.21
C ASP A 85 1.04 -6.05 -1.83
N TYR A 86 1.25 -6.18 -3.14
CA TYR A 86 2.28 -5.40 -3.81
C TYR A 86 1.82 -4.89 -5.18
N LYS A 87 2.51 -3.86 -5.67
CA LYS A 87 2.26 -3.30 -7.00
C LYS A 87 3.58 -2.88 -7.63
N ARG A 88 3.89 -3.45 -8.79
CA ARG A 88 5.12 -3.16 -9.54
C ARG A 88 5.06 -1.86 -10.34
N ARG A 89 3.86 -1.38 -10.66
CA ARG A 89 3.66 -0.10 -11.36
C ARG A 89 3.91 1.05 -10.38
N ARG A 90 4.41 2.17 -10.91
CA ARG A 90 4.58 3.40 -10.13
C ARG A 90 3.26 3.82 -9.47
N ASP A 91 3.35 4.19 -8.21
CA ASP A 91 2.29 4.87 -7.47
C ASP A 91 2.84 6.19 -6.93
N PRO A 92 2.25 7.35 -7.24
CA PRO A 92 2.75 8.64 -6.78
C PRO A 92 2.57 8.84 -5.26
N THR A 93 1.84 7.97 -4.57
CA THR A 93 1.49 8.12 -3.15
C THR A 93 2.30 7.25 -2.20
N CYS A 94 3.20 6.40 -2.72
CA CYS A 94 4.02 5.52 -1.89
C CYS A 94 5.39 5.22 -2.54
N ALA A 95 6.30 4.66 -1.75
CA ALA A 95 7.56 4.14 -2.24
C ALA A 95 7.31 3.00 -3.25
N GLY A 96 8.04 3.00 -4.38
CA GLY A 96 7.90 2.02 -5.44
C GLY A 96 8.34 0.61 -5.00
N PHE A 97 7.78 -0.42 -5.64
CA PHE A 97 8.18 -1.81 -5.40
C PHE A 97 9.67 -2.02 -5.64
N GLU A 98 10.34 -2.64 -4.69
CA GLU A 98 11.75 -2.99 -4.77
C GLU A 98 11.90 -4.51 -4.86
N PRO A 99 12.46 -5.07 -5.95
CA PRO A 99 12.68 -6.50 -6.08
C PRO A 99 13.80 -6.96 -5.13
N VAL A 100 13.57 -8.08 -4.45
CA VAL A 100 14.53 -8.69 -3.53
C VAL A 100 14.81 -10.12 -3.99
N PRO A 101 16.08 -10.57 -4.11
CA PRO A 101 16.40 -11.97 -4.34
C PRO A 101 15.93 -12.86 -3.19
N TYR A 102 15.46 -14.07 -3.48
CA TYR A 102 14.89 -15.00 -2.49
C TYR A 102 15.12 -16.46 -2.89
N GLU A 103 15.11 -17.36 -1.91
CA GLU A 103 14.94 -18.80 -2.10
C GLU A 103 13.49 -19.22 -1.90
N LEU A 104 12.73 -18.48 -1.06
CA LEU A 104 11.30 -18.70 -0.84
C LEU A 104 10.55 -17.39 -1.02
N PHE A 105 9.51 -17.40 -1.85
CA PHE A 105 8.62 -16.26 -2.04
C PHE A 105 7.17 -16.62 -1.70
N VAL A 106 6.63 -15.98 -0.68
CA VAL A 106 5.21 -16.07 -0.30
C VAL A 106 4.52 -14.84 -0.86
N THR A 107 3.64 -15.04 -1.83
CA THR A 107 3.04 -13.95 -2.61
C THR A 107 1.52 -14.01 -2.63
N GLU A 108 0.90 -12.84 -2.73
CA GLU A 108 -0.51 -12.73 -3.14
C GLU A 108 -0.66 -13.07 -4.62
N ALA A 109 -1.88 -13.37 -5.05
CA ALA A 109 -2.19 -13.69 -6.44
C ALA A 109 -3.56 -13.13 -6.88
N THR A 110 -3.99 -12.01 -6.31
CA THR A 110 -5.30 -11.38 -6.57
C THR A 110 -5.58 -11.20 -8.06
N PHE A 111 -4.59 -10.75 -8.81
CA PHE A 111 -4.65 -10.58 -10.26
C PHE A 111 -3.71 -11.53 -11.01
N GLY A 112 -3.46 -12.72 -10.46
CA GLY A 112 -2.52 -13.69 -11.02
C GLY A 112 -3.01 -14.40 -12.30
N LEU A 113 -4.30 -14.31 -12.64
CA LEU A 113 -4.82 -14.92 -13.85
C LEU A 113 -4.59 -14.02 -15.07
N PRO A 114 -4.26 -14.59 -16.26
CA PRO A 114 -4.00 -13.83 -17.49
C PRO A 114 -5.17 -12.99 -18.00
N VAL A 115 -6.39 -13.25 -17.53
CA VAL A 115 -7.59 -12.46 -17.87
C VAL A 115 -7.52 -11.03 -17.31
N TYR A 116 -6.80 -10.82 -16.21
CA TYR A 116 -6.65 -9.50 -15.60
C TYR A 116 -5.60 -8.69 -16.35
N ARG A 117 -6.06 -7.87 -17.28
CA ARG A 117 -5.23 -6.90 -18.02
C ARG A 117 -5.58 -5.50 -17.56
N HIS A 118 -4.59 -4.75 -17.17
CA HIS A 118 -4.75 -3.37 -16.71
C HIS A 118 -4.10 -2.43 -17.71
N GLU A 119 -4.91 -1.54 -18.28
CA GLU A 119 -4.42 -0.48 -19.14
C GLU A 119 -3.54 0.52 -18.35
N PRO A 120 -2.70 1.32 -19.04
CA PRO A 120 -1.94 2.37 -18.39
C PRO A 120 -2.86 3.39 -17.69
N ASP A 121 -2.46 3.80 -16.48
CA ASP A 121 -3.20 4.79 -15.68
C ASP A 121 -3.48 6.09 -16.45
N SER A 122 -2.51 6.55 -17.24
CA SER A 122 -2.63 7.76 -18.06
C SER A 122 -3.80 7.70 -19.05
N GLY A 123 -4.07 6.53 -19.63
CA GLY A 123 -5.21 6.32 -20.52
C GLY A 123 -6.54 6.43 -19.79
N GLU A 124 -6.65 5.86 -18.60
CA GLU A 124 -7.87 5.92 -17.80
C GLU A 124 -8.14 7.34 -17.24
N ILE A 125 -7.09 8.02 -16.78
CA ILE A 125 -7.18 9.43 -16.37
C ILE A 125 -7.60 10.32 -17.56
N ALA A 126 -7.04 10.10 -18.73
CA ALA A 126 -7.42 10.86 -19.93
C ALA A 126 -8.89 10.67 -20.31
N LYS A 127 -9.43 9.44 -20.18
CA LYS A 127 -10.86 9.15 -20.38
C LYS A 127 -11.73 9.94 -19.38
N LEU A 128 -11.37 9.94 -18.11
CA LEU A 128 -12.09 10.68 -17.07
C LEU A 128 -12.05 12.19 -17.35
N LEU A 129 -10.89 12.76 -17.65
CA LEU A 129 -10.74 14.18 -17.96
C LEU A 129 -11.51 14.58 -19.22
N ARG A 130 -11.58 13.72 -20.22
CA ARG A 130 -12.42 13.92 -21.41
C ARG A 130 -13.89 13.99 -21.02
N SER A 131 -14.38 13.01 -20.24
CA SER A 131 -15.78 13.01 -19.79
C SER A 131 -16.14 14.25 -18.98
N LEU A 132 -15.24 14.74 -18.12
CA LEU A 132 -15.44 16.01 -17.38
C LEU A 132 -15.52 17.24 -18.29
N ARG A 133 -14.83 17.24 -19.45
CA ARG A 133 -14.92 18.32 -20.44
C ARG A 133 -16.17 18.21 -21.29
N ASP A 134 -16.53 17.01 -21.70
CA ASP A 134 -17.64 16.77 -22.63
C ASP A 134 -19.01 16.92 -21.93
N PHE A 135 -19.04 16.76 -20.59
CA PHE A 135 -20.25 16.87 -19.78
C PHE A 135 -20.04 17.78 -18.56
N PRO A 136 -19.72 19.07 -18.75
CA PRO A 136 -19.37 19.98 -17.64
C PRO A 136 -20.54 20.26 -16.70
N GLU A 137 -21.79 20.07 -17.16
CA GLU A 137 -23.02 20.24 -16.37
C GLU A 137 -23.33 19.03 -15.47
N ARG A 138 -22.60 17.93 -15.63
CA ARG A 138 -22.88 16.69 -14.88
C ARG A 138 -21.94 16.51 -13.71
N THR A 139 -22.46 15.98 -12.62
CA THR A 139 -21.64 15.48 -11.52
C THR A 139 -21.06 14.11 -11.87
N HIS A 140 -19.74 13.99 -11.78
CA HIS A 140 -19.04 12.73 -11.93
C HIS A 140 -18.78 12.12 -10.57
N GLN A 141 -19.41 10.99 -10.29
CA GLN A 141 -19.23 10.24 -9.04
C GLN A 141 -18.31 9.04 -9.26
N LEU A 142 -17.27 8.93 -8.45
CA LEU A 142 -16.27 7.87 -8.56
C LEU A 142 -16.29 7.01 -7.31
N GLY A 143 -16.55 5.71 -7.47
CA GLY A 143 -16.44 4.70 -6.41
C GLY A 143 -15.01 4.18 -6.32
N VAL A 144 -14.32 4.48 -5.21
CA VAL A 144 -12.94 4.03 -4.97
C VAL A 144 -12.76 3.56 -3.53
N TYR A 145 -11.80 2.65 -3.31
CA TYR A 145 -11.40 2.30 -1.94
C TYR A 145 -10.77 3.51 -1.24
N GLY A 146 -11.20 3.77 0.01
CA GLY A 146 -10.80 4.94 0.80
C GLY A 146 -9.31 4.99 1.11
N LEU A 147 -8.65 3.85 1.35
CA LEU A 147 -7.22 3.78 1.59
C LEU A 147 -6.46 3.29 0.35
N GLY A 148 -5.50 4.09 -0.11
CA GLY A 148 -4.62 3.81 -1.23
C GLY A 148 -5.21 4.26 -2.57
N LYS A 149 -6.27 3.64 -3.07
CA LYS A 149 -6.83 3.95 -4.41
C LYS A 149 -7.37 5.38 -4.54
N CYS A 150 -8.01 5.90 -3.49
CA CYS A 150 -8.52 7.28 -3.51
C CYS A 150 -7.38 8.28 -3.60
N GLN A 151 -6.38 8.18 -2.74
CA GLN A 151 -5.21 9.06 -2.72
C GLN A 151 -4.45 8.99 -4.06
N ARG A 152 -4.25 7.79 -4.59
CA ARG A 152 -3.62 7.58 -5.90
C ARG A 152 -4.41 8.26 -7.03
N LEU A 153 -5.73 8.11 -7.07
CA LEU A 153 -6.57 8.73 -8.10
C LEU A 153 -6.46 10.26 -8.05
N ILE A 154 -6.52 10.84 -6.85
CA ILE A 154 -6.34 12.29 -6.64
C ILE A 154 -4.98 12.74 -7.14
N ALA A 155 -3.90 12.04 -6.77
CA ALA A 155 -2.55 12.37 -7.17
C ALA A 155 -2.39 12.31 -8.70
N LEU A 156 -2.91 11.25 -9.35
CA LEU A 156 -2.87 11.11 -10.81
C LEU A 156 -3.67 12.19 -11.53
N LEU A 157 -4.82 12.61 -10.99
CA LEU A 157 -5.59 13.72 -11.54
C LEU A 157 -4.81 15.04 -11.44
N ARG A 158 -4.14 15.29 -10.29
CA ARG A 158 -3.30 16.49 -10.10
C ARG A 158 -2.08 16.47 -11.03
N GLU A 159 -1.40 15.33 -11.18
CA GLU A 159 -0.31 15.17 -12.15
C GLU A 159 -0.76 15.44 -13.59
N ALA A 160 -2.01 15.08 -13.92
CA ALA A 160 -2.60 15.34 -15.24
C ALA A 160 -3.17 16.77 -15.42
N GLY A 161 -2.95 17.68 -14.46
CA GLY A 161 -3.33 19.09 -14.54
C GLY A 161 -4.78 19.38 -14.15
N TYR A 162 -5.50 18.46 -13.50
CA TYR A 162 -6.83 18.75 -12.96
C TYR A 162 -6.70 19.51 -11.65
N ASP A 163 -7.04 20.78 -11.66
CA ASP A 163 -6.90 21.74 -10.54
C ASP A 163 -8.20 22.08 -9.80
N ARG A 164 -9.35 21.64 -10.36
CA ARG A 164 -10.67 21.92 -9.77
C ARG A 164 -10.87 21.19 -8.44
N PRO A 165 -11.80 21.65 -7.57
CA PRO A 165 -12.16 20.98 -6.33
C PRO A 165 -12.57 19.53 -6.56
N ILE A 166 -12.13 18.64 -5.66
CA ILE A 166 -12.54 17.25 -5.58
C ILE A 166 -13.25 17.07 -4.23
N TRP A 167 -14.51 16.72 -4.28
CA TRP A 167 -15.31 16.50 -3.06
C TRP A 167 -15.13 15.06 -2.60
N LEU A 168 -14.82 14.89 -1.33
CA LEU A 168 -14.55 13.58 -0.74
C LEU A 168 -15.65 13.23 0.26
N HIS A 169 -15.98 11.94 0.36
CA HIS A 169 -16.82 11.45 1.42
C HIS A 169 -16.07 11.53 2.76
N GLY A 170 -16.75 11.87 3.84
CA GLY A 170 -16.13 12.11 5.17
C GLY A 170 -15.47 10.89 5.82
N ALA A 171 -15.50 9.71 5.18
CA ALA A 171 -14.78 8.51 5.61
C ALA A 171 -13.40 8.35 4.96
N LEU A 172 -12.94 9.34 4.20
CA LEU A 172 -11.67 9.33 3.47
C LEU A 172 -10.61 10.16 4.16
#